data_b93a06391ee7e64d9e782afef0f40429
#
_entry.id   b93a06391ee7e64d9e782afef0f40429
#
_cell.length_a   1.000
_cell.length_b   1.000
_cell.length_c   1.000
_cell.angle_alpha   90.00
_cell.angle_beta   90.00
_cell.angle_gamma   90.00
#
_symmetry.space_group_name_H-M   'P 1'
#
loop_
_entity.id
_entity.type
_entity.pdbx_description
1 polymer ?
#
loop_
_entity_poly.entity_id
_entity_poly.type
_entity_poly.pdbx_seq_one_letter_code
_entity_poly.pdbx_strand_id
1 'polypeptide(L)'
;QEVCCRSDYAMKRNSSSERLPTICFVVTANNSGLYVDMAAVAALSVRRLHPQARIILVTDEPTARAIDRASHALANIVTEIIVHSTSTDDPNISSRHLRTVLRQLVKGDYLYLDTDAIAVRPLDRGWPRHADMAIARDRNQRGITPLALPSIEKLRTKLAWEFRMDRYLNAGVMFVRDTPAAQAFYAEWHRRWKQALSLGIWQDQFSLNSASTAGIATIAILPDRDNWVTHSTAMLRGRARIFHFFASVYGDEIPVNILLGYLMSKFQRDGALDEATIAYATHDNFPWMNQVRLKHLLASGLYLRAAGLIVSRIIRRIRRKFSRCGYTPDF
;
A
#
# COMPACT_ATOMS: atom_id res chain seq x y z
N GLN A 1 33.55 52.42 -13.09
CA GLN A 1 34.15 51.08 -12.91
C GLN A 1 33.33 50.34 -11.87
N GLU A 2 32.31 49.63 -12.33
CA GLU A 2 31.46 48.73 -11.51
C GLU A 2 32.00 47.30 -11.69
N VAL A 3 32.43 46.72 -10.57
CA VAL A 3 32.83 45.31 -10.52
C VAL A 3 31.63 44.51 -10.06
N CYS A 4 31.06 43.78 -10.98
CA CYS A 4 29.94 42.87 -10.78
C CYS A 4 30.47 41.53 -10.23
N CYS A 5 30.39 41.31 -8.90
CA CYS A 5 30.60 39.99 -8.28
C CYS A 5 29.36 39.11 -8.44
N ARG A 6 29.37 38.29 -9.49
CA ARG A 6 28.45 37.12 -9.56
C ARG A 6 29.02 36.02 -8.66
N SER A 7 28.39 35.78 -7.52
CA SER A 7 28.65 34.60 -6.70
C SER A 7 27.92 33.39 -7.33
N ASP A 8 28.69 32.55 -8.02
CA ASP A 8 28.26 31.23 -8.46
C ASP A 8 28.12 30.30 -7.24
N TYR A 9 26.92 30.30 -6.64
CA TYR A 9 26.52 29.23 -5.73
C TYR A 9 26.17 28.00 -6.58
N ALA A 10 27.19 27.34 -7.11
CA ALA A 10 27.06 26.00 -7.65
C ALA A 10 26.78 25.04 -6.47
N MET A 11 25.53 24.82 -6.18
CA MET A 11 25.09 23.71 -5.34
C MET A 11 25.67 22.43 -5.94
N LYS A 12 26.76 21.93 -5.36
CA LYS A 12 27.25 20.57 -5.64
C LYS A 12 26.14 19.60 -5.27
N ARG A 13 25.35 19.21 -6.29
CA ARG A 13 24.49 18.02 -6.20
C ARG A 13 25.44 16.83 -6.00
N ASN A 14 25.64 16.43 -4.74
CA ASN A 14 26.18 15.11 -4.43
C ASN A 14 25.21 14.08 -5.02
N SER A 15 25.47 13.65 -6.24
CA SER A 15 24.81 12.54 -6.89
C SER A 15 25.37 11.22 -6.36
N SER A 16 25.24 10.97 -5.07
CA SER A 16 25.14 9.58 -4.63
C SER A 16 23.84 9.07 -5.23
N SER A 17 23.88 8.29 -6.31
CA SER A 17 22.72 7.63 -6.88
C SER A 17 22.05 6.88 -5.73
N GLU A 18 20.94 7.42 -5.24
CA GLU A 18 20.15 6.73 -4.23
C GLU A 18 19.73 5.41 -4.86
N ARG A 19 20.33 4.31 -4.41
CA ARG A 19 19.94 2.98 -4.89
C ARG A 19 18.51 2.71 -4.41
N LEU A 20 17.69 2.20 -5.32
CA LEU A 20 16.39 1.65 -4.97
C LEU A 20 16.59 0.62 -3.83
N PRO A 21 15.87 0.72 -2.71
CA PRO A 21 15.92 -0.31 -1.68
C PRO A 21 15.39 -1.65 -2.24
N THR A 22 15.75 -2.75 -1.61
CA THR A 22 15.11 -4.04 -1.89
C THR A 22 13.62 -3.92 -1.64
N ILE A 23 12.79 -4.37 -2.56
CA ILE A 23 11.33 -4.37 -2.40
C ILE A 23 10.91 -5.71 -1.80
N CYS A 24 10.12 -5.68 -0.74
CA CYS A 24 9.66 -6.90 -0.06
C CYS A 24 8.14 -6.99 -0.04
N PHE A 25 7.64 -8.19 -0.36
CA PHE A 25 6.26 -8.58 -0.20
C PHE A 25 6.15 -9.75 0.77
N VAL A 26 5.07 -9.82 1.53
CA VAL A 26 4.68 -11.00 2.31
C VAL A 26 3.38 -11.54 1.74
N VAL A 27 3.36 -12.83 1.41
CA VAL A 27 2.18 -13.51 0.86
C VAL A 27 1.97 -14.82 1.56
N THR A 28 0.74 -15.08 1.97
CA THR A 28 0.28 -16.41 2.37
C THR A 28 -1.00 -16.71 1.60
N ALA A 29 -1.08 -17.89 1.00
CA ALA A 29 -2.23 -18.27 0.19
C ALA A 29 -3.42 -18.62 1.09
N ASN A 30 -4.54 -18.03 0.75
CA ASN A 30 -5.82 -18.65 1.01
C ASN A 30 -6.16 -19.59 -0.18
N ASN A 31 -7.22 -20.36 -0.06
CA ASN A 31 -7.64 -21.33 -1.07
C ASN A 31 -7.94 -20.70 -2.46
N SER A 32 -8.10 -19.39 -2.56
CA SER A 32 -8.47 -18.68 -3.79
C SER A 32 -7.28 -18.26 -4.67
N GLY A 33 -6.05 -18.28 -4.16
CA GLY A 33 -4.89 -17.73 -4.90
C GLY A 33 -4.89 -16.19 -5.05
N LEU A 34 -5.94 -15.53 -4.60
CA LEU A 34 -6.18 -14.09 -4.77
C LEU A 34 -4.99 -13.23 -4.35
N TYR A 35 -4.40 -13.51 -3.18
CA TYR A 35 -3.28 -12.73 -2.67
C TYR A 35 -1.98 -12.96 -3.44
N VAL A 36 -1.84 -14.14 -4.07
CA VAL A 36 -0.68 -14.46 -4.96
C VAL A 36 -0.80 -13.65 -6.25
N ASP A 37 -1.99 -13.59 -6.84
CA ASP A 37 -2.27 -12.75 -8.02
C ASP A 37 -2.07 -11.25 -7.71
N MET A 38 -2.54 -10.78 -6.56
CA MET A 38 -2.30 -9.40 -6.12
C MET A 38 -0.81 -9.10 -6.00
N ALA A 39 -0.03 -10.02 -5.39
CA ALA A 39 1.41 -9.86 -5.28
C ALA A 39 2.08 -9.81 -6.66
N ALA A 40 1.64 -10.63 -7.61
CA ALA A 40 2.15 -10.60 -8.97
C ALA A 40 1.90 -9.24 -9.64
N VAL A 41 0.68 -8.71 -9.54
CA VAL A 41 0.30 -7.40 -10.07
C VAL A 41 1.10 -6.28 -9.40
N ALA A 42 1.25 -6.32 -8.07
CA ALA A 42 2.04 -5.34 -7.32
C ALA A 42 3.52 -5.39 -7.72
N ALA A 43 4.11 -6.58 -7.81
CA ALA A 43 5.50 -6.78 -8.23
C ALA A 43 5.74 -6.32 -9.68
N LEU A 44 4.82 -6.60 -10.60
CA LEU A 44 4.87 -6.11 -11.98
C LEU A 44 4.83 -4.59 -12.05
N SER A 45 4.05 -3.93 -11.20
CA SER A 45 4.01 -2.47 -11.14
C SER A 45 5.37 -1.87 -10.73
N VAL A 46 6.07 -2.53 -9.80
CA VAL A 46 7.45 -2.17 -9.42
C VAL A 46 8.42 -2.45 -10.57
N ARG A 47 8.35 -3.65 -11.15
CA ARG A 47 9.24 -4.08 -12.24
C ARG A 47 9.17 -3.15 -13.45
N ARG A 48 7.98 -2.65 -13.80
CA ARG A 48 7.79 -1.65 -14.85
C ARG A 48 8.58 -0.36 -14.60
N LEU A 49 8.55 0.13 -13.36
CA LEU A 49 9.22 1.38 -13.00
C LEU A 49 10.72 1.18 -12.77
N HIS A 50 11.10 -0.01 -12.36
CA HIS A 50 12.44 -0.40 -11.95
C HIS A 50 12.76 -1.80 -12.45
N PRO A 51 13.14 -1.97 -13.73
CA PRO A 51 13.39 -3.30 -14.33
C PRO A 51 14.43 -4.14 -13.58
N GLN A 52 15.41 -3.48 -12.94
CA GLN A 52 16.48 -4.13 -12.17
C GLN A 52 16.25 -4.16 -10.65
N ALA A 53 15.02 -3.89 -10.19
CA ALA A 53 14.71 -3.93 -8.77
C ALA A 53 14.97 -5.34 -8.20
N ARG A 54 15.62 -5.44 -7.04
CA ARG A 54 15.59 -6.67 -6.25
C ARG A 54 14.25 -6.75 -5.56
N ILE A 55 13.44 -7.75 -5.91
CA ILE A 55 12.12 -8.00 -5.36
C ILE A 55 12.16 -9.32 -4.62
N ILE A 56 11.89 -9.31 -3.31
CA ILE A 56 11.84 -10.47 -2.44
C ILE A 56 10.39 -10.77 -2.09
N LEU A 57 10.00 -12.01 -2.26
CA LEU A 57 8.77 -12.57 -1.73
C LEU A 57 9.08 -13.38 -0.48
N VAL A 58 8.47 -13.05 0.65
CA VAL A 58 8.51 -13.88 1.86
C VAL A 58 7.17 -14.60 1.99
N THR A 59 7.22 -15.91 2.18
CA THR A 59 6.01 -16.74 2.16
C THR A 59 6.15 -17.95 3.10
N ASP A 60 5.04 -18.61 3.38
CA ASP A 60 5.03 -19.90 4.09
C ASP A 60 5.16 -21.08 3.11
N GLU A 61 5.42 -22.28 3.66
CA GLU A 61 5.59 -23.47 2.84
C GLU A 61 4.35 -23.85 2.01
N PRO A 62 3.10 -23.77 2.54
CA PRO A 62 1.91 -24.07 1.74
C PRO A 62 1.80 -23.16 0.52
N THR A 63 2.06 -21.87 0.67
CA THR A 63 2.01 -20.88 -0.41
C THR A 63 3.13 -21.10 -1.43
N ALA A 64 4.36 -21.35 -0.97
CA ALA A 64 5.48 -21.65 -1.85
C ALA A 64 5.18 -22.86 -2.74
N ARG A 65 4.65 -23.94 -2.15
CA ARG A 65 4.22 -25.13 -2.91
C ARG A 65 3.07 -24.83 -3.89
N ALA A 66 2.15 -23.93 -3.53
CA ALA A 66 1.05 -23.55 -4.43
C ALA A 66 1.56 -22.74 -5.63
N ILE A 67 2.51 -21.83 -5.43
CA ILE A 67 3.16 -21.04 -6.49
C ILE A 67 3.91 -21.97 -7.44
N ASP A 68 4.68 -22.93 -6.93
CA ASP A 68 5.46 -23.88 -7.70
C ASP A 68 4.56 -24.82 -8.52
N ARG A 69 3.60 -25.48 -7.89
CA ARG A 69 2.64 -26.40 -8.55
C ARG A 69 1.86 -25.75 -9.67
N ALA A 70 1.47 -24.48 -9.48
CA ALA A 70 0.74 -23.74 -10.50
C ALA A 70 1.66 -23.15 -11.57
N SER A 71 3.00 -23.28 -11.44
CA SER A 71 3.97 -22.56 -12.27
C SER A 71 3.62 -21.06 -12.36
N HIS A 72 3.24 -20.50 -11.22
CA HIS A 72 2.64 -19.15 -11.16
C HIS A 72 3.64 -18.09 -11.61
N ALA A 73 3.20 -17.17 -12.45
CA ALA A 73 4.04 -16.12 -13.03
C ALA A 73 4.80 -15.27 -11.99
N LEU A 74 4.30 -15.17 -10.75
CA LEU A 74 4.96 -14.47 -9.65
C LEU A 74 6.40 -14.96 -9.43
N ALA A 75 6.65 -16.27 -9.55
CA ALA A 75 8.00 -16.86 -9.40
C ALA A 75 9.02 -16.26 -10.37
N ASN A 76 8.59 -15.90 -11.58
CA ASN A 76 9.44 -15.29 -12.61
C ASN A 76 9.56 -13.76 -12.49
N ILE A 77 8.67 -13.13 -11.73
CA ILE A 77 8.65 -11.67 -11.54
C ILE A 77 9.57 -11.26 -10.38
N VAL A 78 9.58 -12.05 -9.30
CA VAL A 78 10.42 -11.78 -8.13
C VAL A 78 11.87 -12.23 -8.35
N THR A 79 12.79 -11.64 -7.62
CA THR A 79 14.22 -12.01 -7.68
C THR A 79 14.54 -13.19 -6.77
N GLU A 80 13.79 -13.31 -5.68
CA GLU A 80 14.04 -14.29 -4.62
C GLU A 80 12.74 -14.60 -3.88
N ILE A 81 12.59 -15.87 -3.51
CA ILE A 81 11.51 -16.35 -2.63
C ILE A 81 12.15 -16.88 -1.35
N ILE A 82 11.81 -16.27 -0.22
CA ILE A 82 12.21 -16.73 1.12
C ILE A 82 11.03 -17.48 1.72
N VAL A 83 11.21 -18.76 1.95
CA VAL A 83 10.21 -19.61 2.62
C VAL A 83 10.52 -19.66 4.10
N HIS A 84 9.55 -19.35 4.95
CA HIS A 84 9.71 -19.40 6.39
C HIS A 84 8.51 -20.12 7.03
N SER A 85 8.82 -21.14 7.83
CA SER A 85 7.78 -21.94 8.50
C SER A 85 7.01 -21.12 9.52
N THR A 86 5.69 -21.29 9.53
CA THR A 86 4.80 -20.70 10.52
C THR A 86 4.16 -21.80 11.36
N SER A 87 3.80 -21.48 12.61
CA SER A 87 3.22 -22.45 13.55
C SER A 87 1.71 -22.62 13.42
N THR A 88 1.13 -22.18 12.29
CA THR A 88 -0.33 -22.17 12.09
C THR A 88 -0.67 -22.40 10.63
N ASP A 89 -1.82 -23.04 10.39
CA ASP A 89 -2.40 -23.21 9.06
C ASP A 89 -3.35 -22.07 8.67
N ASP A 90 -3.62 -21.12 9.58
CA ASP A 90 -4.41 -19.93 9.27
C ASP A 90 -3.55 -18.93 8.46
N PRO A 91 -3.87 -18.70 7.17
CA PRO A 91 -3.07 -17.81 6.31
C PRO A 91 -3.04 -16.36 6.79
N ASN A 92 -4.08 -15.89 7.47
CA ASN A 92 -4.10 -14.55 8.04
C ASN A 92 -3.08 -14.42 9.18
N ILE A 93 -3.05 -15.39 10.07
CA ILE A 93 -2.09 -15.44 11.18
C ILE A 93 -0.67 -15.63 10.64
N SER A 94 -0.48 -16.56 9.68
CA SER A 94 0.81 -16.78 8.99
C SER A 94 1.33 -15.49 8.34
N SER A 95 0.49 -14.76 7.62
CA SER A 95 0.86 -13.48 7.00
C SER A 95 1.37 -12.46 8.04
N ARG A 96 0.69 -12.34 9.17
CA ARG A 96 1.08 -11.39 10.23
C ARG A 96 2.34 -11.86 10.98
N HIS A 97 2.51 -13.17 11.16
CA HIS A 97 3.75 -13.75 11.65
C HIS A 97 4.92 -13.33 10.75
N LEU A 98 4.85 -13.67 9.47
CA LEU A 98 5.91 -13.37 8.49
C LEU A 98 6.24 -11.88 8.44
N ARG A 99 5.23 -11.01 8.45
CA ARG A 99 5.44 -9.57 8.45
C ARG A 99 6.17 -9.08 9.70
N THR A 100 5.81 -9.58 10.87
CA THR A 100 6.42 -9.17 12.14
C THR A 100 7.83 -9.70 12.36
N VAL A 101 8.26 -10.75 11.63
CA VAL A 101 9.65 -11.28 11.66
C VAL A 101 10.45 -10.85 10.42
N LEU A 102 9.89 -10.07 9.52
CA LEU A 102 10.48 -9.74 8.21
C LEU A 102 11.90 -9.19 8.33
N ARG A 103 12.20 -8.36 9.33
CA ARG A 103 13.54 -7.78 9.53
C ARG A 103 14.61 -8.84 9.85
N GLN A 104 14.23 -9.98 10.39
CA GLN A 104 15.16 -11.09 10.65
C GLN A 104 15.45 -11.89 9.38
N LEU A 105 14.53 -11.90 8.43
CA LEU A 105 14.58 -12.69 7.20
C LEU A 105 15.28 -11.96 6.04
N VAL A 106 15.14 -10.63 5.98
CA VAL A 106 15.64 -9.83 4.87
C VAL A 106 16.85 -9.00 5.32
N LYS A 107 17.99 -9.18 4.65
CA LYS A 107 19.22 -8.39 4.89
C LYS A 107 19.23 -7.10 4.08
N GLY A 108 19.87 -6.07 4.63
CA GLY A 108 19.96 -4.75 4.00
C GLY A 108 18.69 -3.89 4.21
N ASP A 109 18.72 -2.67 3.70
CA ASP A 109 17.56 -1.77 3.71
C ASP A 109 16.50 -2.27 2.73
N TYR A 110 15.22 -2.21 3.11
CA TYR A 110 14.14 -2.61 2.23
C TYR A 110 12.90 -1.71 2.34
N LEU A 111 12.10 -1.72 1.29
CA LEU A 111 10.76 -1.16 1.24
C LEU A 111 9.76 -2.32 1.23
N TYR A 112 9.03 -2.47 2.32
CA TYR A 112 7.90 -3.38 2.39
C TYR A 112 6.67 -2.76 1.74
N LEU A 113 5.97 -3.54 0.94
CA LEU A 113 4.69 -3.19 0.31
C LEU A 113 3.67 -4.31 0.58
N ASP A 114 2.46 -3.93 1.01
CA ASP A 114 1.32 -4.86 0.98
C ASP A 114 1.01 -5.27 -0.46
N THR A 115 0.46 -6.45 -0.65
CA THR A 115 0.17 -7.02 -1.97
C THR A 115 -0.87 -6.24 -2.77
N ASP A 116 -1.69 -5.45 -2.10
CA ASP A 116 -2.67 -4.54 -2.68
C ASP A 116 -2.15 -3.09 -2.83
N ALA A 117 -0.82 -2.92 -2.78
CA ALA A 117 -0.14 -1.65 -2.99
C ALA A 117 0.52 -1.61 -4.38
N ILE A 118 0.04 -0.73 -5.26
CA ILE A 118 0.50 -0.59 -6.65
C ILE A 118 1.41 0.62 -6.78
N ALA A 119 2.65 0.41 -7.24
CA ALA A 119 3.58 1.47 -7.55
C ALA A 119 3.18 2.17 -8.86
N VAL A 120 3.00 3.49 -8.81
CA VAL A 120 2.57 4.29 -9.96
C VAL A 120 3.59 5.35 -10.38
N ARG A 121 4.60 5.60 -9.53
CA ARG A 121 5.73 6.50 -9.79
C ARG A 121 7.03 5.91 -9.22
N PRO A 122 8.20 6.37 -9.69
CA PRO A 122 9.49 5.88 -9.26
C PRO A 122 9.67 5.88 -7.73
N LEU A 123 10.29 4.80 -7.22
CA LEU A 123 10.51 4.53 -5.80
C LEU A 123 11.99 4.67 -5.39
N ASP A 124 12.84 5.17 -6.28
CA ASP A 124 14.29 5.27 -6.10
C ASP A 124 14.75 6.41 -5.16
N ARG A 125 13.84 7.31 -4.78
CA ARG A 125 14.18 8.53 -4.01
C ARG A 125 13.22 8.78 -2.86
N GLY A 126 13.71 9.59 -1.91
CA GLY A 126 12.88 10.21 -0.86
C GLY A 126 12.60 9.33 0.33
N TRP A 127 13.35 8.23 0.52
CA TRP A 127 13.23 7.42 1.74
C TRP A 127 14.08 8.04 2.85
N PRO A 128 13.52 8.27 4.06
CA PRO A 128 14.21 8.94 5.16
C PRO A 128 15.32 8.07 5.76
N ARG A 129 16.55 8.25 5.28
CA ARG A 129 17.72 7.47 5.74
C ARG A 129 18.27 7.91 7.09
N HIS A 130 17.75 8.99 7.66
CA HIS A 130 18.11 9.47 9.00
C HIS A 130 17.33 8.77 10.12
N ALA A 131 16.30 8.02 9.79
CA ALA A 131 15.49 7.24 10.74
C ALA A 131 15.70 5.74 10.51
N ASP A 132 15.47 4.93 11.53
CA ASP A 132 15.58 3.48 11.44
C ASP A 132 14.44 2.88 10.59
N MET A 133 13.28 3.52 10.63
CA MET A 133 12.11 3.14 9.86
C MET A 133 11.37 4.38 9.37
N ALA A 134 10.58 4.22 8.31
CA ALA A 134 9.64 5.26 7.90
C ALA A 134 8.31 4.61 7.51
N ILE A 135 7.21 5.10 8.10
CA ILE A 135 5.88 4.50 8.01
C ILE A 135 4.86 5.62 7.82
N ALA A 136 3.86 5.43 6.96
CA ALA A 136 2.80 6.39 6.76
C ALA A 136 1.78 6.37 7.91
N ARG A 137 1.11 7.51 8.14
CA ARG A 137 -0.06 7.53 9.03
C ARG A 137 -1.21 6.76 8.43
N ASP A 138 -1.97 6.08 9.28
CA ASP A 138 -3.24 5.51 8.86
C ASP A 138 -4.26 6.62 8.64
N ARG A 139 -4.63 6.79 7.39
CA ARG A 139 -5.65 7.74 6.95
C ARG A 139 -6.91 7.06 6.46
N ASN A 140 -7.05 5.77 6.75
CA ASN A 140 -8.22 5.02 6.38
C ASN A 140 -9.43 5.65 7.08
N GLN A 141 -10.37 6.22 6.32
CA GLN A 141 -11.61 6.82 6.82
C GLN A 141 -11.45 8.03 7.77
N ARG A 142 -10.45 8.88 7.60
CA ARG A 142 -10.22 10.09 8.41
C ARG A 142 -9.75 9.83 9.84
N GLY A 143 -9.12 8.75 10.11
CA GLY A 143 -8.63 8.34 11.42
C GLY A 143 -8.89 6.87 11.68
N ILE A 144 -8.63 6.44 12.91
CA ILE A 144 -8.87 5.06 13.31
C ILE A 144 -10.34 4.73 13.13
N THR A 145 -10.62 3.63 12.42
CA THR A 145 -12.00 3.20 12.20
C THR A 145 -12.68 2.93 13.53
N PRO A 146 -13.98 3.27 13.70
CA PRO A 146 -14.74 2.90 14.89
C PRO A 146 -14.66 1.40 15.20
N LEU A 147 -14.50 0.55 14.20
CA LEU A 147 -14.32 -0.90 14.32
C LEU A 147 -13.02 -1.29 15.05
N ALA A 148 -11.99 -0.45 15.04
CA ALA A 148 -10.72 -0.70 15.72
C ALA A 148 -10.78 -0.36 17.23
N LEU A 149 -11.67 0.52 17.65
CA LEU A 149 -11.74 1.03 19.01
C LEU A 149 -11.95 -0.07 20.06
N PRO A 150 -12.84 -1.07 19.89
CA PRO A 150 -13.00 -2.14 20.85
C PRO A 150 -11.72 -2.96 21.09
N SER A 151 -10.96 -3.23 20.02
CA SER A 151 -9.67 -3.95 20.12
C SER A 151 -8.62 -3.10 20.84
N ILE A 152 -8.55 -1.80 20.55
CA ILE A 152 -7.65 -0.87 21.24
C ILE A 152 -7.98 -0.81 22.72
N GLU A 153 -9.25 -0.69 23.09
CA GLU A 153 -9.68 -0.64 24.48
C GLU A 153 -9.37 -1.93 25.21
N LYS A 154 -9.62 -3.08 24.58
CA LYS A 154 -9.24 -4.39 25.12
C LYS A 154 -7.74 -4.50 25.40
N LEU A 155 -6.90 -4.03 24.46
CA LEU A 155 -5.44 -4.05 24.59
C LEU A 155 -4.95 -3.09 25.69
N ARG A 156 -5.55 -1.90 25.79
CA ARG A 156 -5.27 -0.96 26.91
C ARG A 156 -5.58 -1.59 28.25
N THR A 157 -6.77 -2.16 28.38
CA THR A 157 -7.25 -2.72 29.65
C THR A 157 -6.49 -3.98 30.06
N LYS A 158 -6.20 -4.89 29.11
CA LYS A 158 -5.61 -6.20 29.41
C LYS A 158 -4.09 -6.20 29.43
N LEU A 159 -3.44 -5.34 28.64
CA LEU A 159 -1.98 -5.34 28.43
C LEU A 159 -1.33 -4.01 28.80
N ALA A 160 -2.09 -3.03 29.28
CA ALA A 160 -1.63 -1.66 29.55
C ALA A 160 -0.91 -1.00 28.35
N TRP A 161 -1.36 -1.30 27.13
CA TRP A 161 -0.73 -0.75 25.94
C TRP A 161 -1.11 0.69 25.72
N GLU A 162 -0.12 1.48 25.31
CA GLU A 162 -0.31 2.85 24.89
C GLU A 162 -0.44 2.96 23.38
N PHE A 163 -1.21 3.96 22.92
CA PHE A 163 -1.43 4.25 21.52
C PHE A 163 -1.39 5.76 21.26
N ARG A 164 -0.59 6.17 20.30
CA ARG A 164 -0.58 7.55 19.83
C ARG A 164 -1.59 7.72 18.71
N MET A 165 -2.80 8.14 19.09
CA MET A 165 -3.92 8.30 18.16
C MET A 165 -3.69 9.43 17.14
N ASP A 166 -2.92 10.46 17.50
CA ASP A 166 -2.48 11.55 16.62
C ASP A 166 -1.48 11.09 15.56
N ARG A 167 -0.83 9.95 15.77
CA ARG A 167 0.23 9.39 14.94
C ARG A 167 0.00 7.91 14.65
N TYR A 168 -1.24 7.47 14.53
CA TYR A 168 -1.53 6.08 14.26
C TYR A 168 -1.00 5.65 12.88
N LEU A 169 -0.21 4.57 12.84
CA LEU A 169 0.58 4.14 11.69
C LEU A 169 -0.15 3.05 10.90
N ASN A 170 0.08 3.04 9.58
CA ASN A 170 -0.39 1.99 8.67
C ASN A 170 0.79 1.15 8.17
N ALA A 171 0.70 -0.17 8.36
CA ALA A 171 1.78 -1.11 8.06
C ALA A 171 1.91 -1.47 6.55
N GLY A 172 1.04 -0.94 5.67
CA GLY A 172 1.01 -1.38 4.27
C GLY A 172 2.15 -0.88 3.39
N VAL A 173 2.87 0.18 3.84
CA VAL A 173 4.09 0.67 3.21
C VAL A 173 5.08 1.07 4.30
N MET A 174 6.21 0.40 4.35
CA MET A 174 7.25 0.65 5.36
C MET A 174 8.63 0.64 4.73
N PHE A 175 9.37 1.74 4.84
CA PHE A 175 10.81 1.73 4.59
C PHE A 175 11.52 1.34 5.89
N VAL A 176 12.38 0.35 5.83
CA VAL A 176 13.06 -0.25 6.99
C VAL A 176 14.54 -0.34 6.70
N ARG A 177 15.36 0.25 7.57
CA ARG A 177 16.82 0.17 7.49
C ARG A 177 17.33 -1.08 8.20
N ASP A 178 18.51 -1.50 7.79
CA ASP A 178 19.23 -2.58 8.46
C ASP A 178 20.06 -2.04 9.64
N THR A 179 19.35 -1.68 10.71
CA THR A 179 19.95 -1.15 11.93
C THR A 179 19.59 -2.02 13.14
N PRO A 180 20.45 -2.06 14.19
CA PRO A 180 20.12 -2.77 15.42
C PRO A 180 18.80 -2.29 16.06
N ALA A 181 18.51 -0.98 15.97
CA ALA A 181 17.27 -0.42 16.50
C ALA A 181 16.02 -0.92 15.72
N ALA A 182 16.11 -1.02 14.39
CA ALA A 182 15.03 -1.60 13.59
C ALA A 182 14.83 -3.09 13.91
N GLN A 183 15.92 -3.84 14.12
CA GLN A 183 15.84 -5.25 14.53
C GLN A 183 15.18 -5.39 15.90
N ALA A 184 15.59 -4.59 16.89
CA ALA A 184 14.98 -4.59 18.23
C ALA A 184 13.49 -4.18 18.18
N PHE A 185 13.15 -3.20 17.34
CA PHE A 185 11.76 -2.79 17.14
C PHE A 185 10.90 -3.93 16.59
N TYR A 186 11.37 -4.67 15.58
CA TYR A 186 10.67 -5.81 15.01
C TYR A 186 10.50 -6.95 16.03
N ALA A 187 11.50 -7.21 16.86
CA ALA A 187 11.40 -8.17 17.95
C ALA A 187 10.29 -7.78 18.94
N GLU A 188 10.22 -6.50 19.33
CA GLU A 188 9.18 -5.98 20.22
C GLU A 188 7.81 -5.98 19.55
N TRP A 189 7.71 -5.61 18.26
CA TRP A 189 6.47 -5.68 17.50
C TRP A 189 5.94 -7.11 17.45
N HIS A 190 6.81 -8.09 17.13
CA HIS A 190 6.45 -9.51 17.12
C HIS A 190 6.00 -10.01 18.50
N ARG A 191 6.72 -9.65 19.56
CA ARG A 191 6.38 -10.02 20.93
C ARG A 191 4.99 -9.49 21.31
N ARG A 192 4.70 -8.22 21.02
CA ARG A 192 3.37 -7.62 21.26
C ARG A 192 2.30 -8.28 20.40
N TRP A 193 2.60 -8.53 19.12
CA TRP A 193 1.65 -9.21 18.27
C TRP A 193 1.25 -10.59 18.83
N LYS A 194 2.19 -11.38 19.32
CA LYS A 194 1.88 -12.67 20.02
C LYS A 194 1.01 -12.48 21.25
N GLN A 195 1.22 -11.42 22.01
CA GLN A 195 0.34 -11.09 23.15
C GLN A 195 -1.07 -10.71 22.70
N ALA A 196 -1.23 -9.93 21.65
CA ALA A 196 -2.54 -9.59 21.09
C ALA A 196 -3.25 -10.84 20.55
N LEU A 197 -2.50 -11.72 19.87
CA LEU A 197 -3.01 -12.97 19.32
C LEU A 197 -3.57 -13.89 20.43
N SER A 198 -2.93 -13.98 21.59
CA SER A 198 -3.46 -14.75 22.75
C SER A 198 -4.77 -14.19 23.31
N LEU A 199 -5.13 -12.96 22.97
CA LEU A 199 -6.41 -12.34 23.28
C LEU A 199 -7.42 -12.42 22.10
N GLY A 200 -7.09 -13.17 21.03
CA GLY A 200 -7.93 -13.30 19.83
C GLY A 200 -7.84 -12.10 18.86
N ILE A 201 -6.83 -11.24 19.01
CA ILE A 201 -6.59 -10.10 18.12
C ILE A 201 -5.41 -10.43 17.22
N TRP A 202 -5.68 -10.88 15.99
CA TRP A 202 -4.67 -11.34 15.05
C TRP A 202 -4.06 -10.22 14.19
N GLN A 203 -4.73 -9.05 14.09
CA GLN A 203 -4.24 -7.90 13.33
C GLN A 203 -2.97 -7.32 13.96
N ASP A 204 -1.91 -7.24 13.19
CA ASP A 204 -0.60 -6.78 13.62
C ASP A 204 -0.44 -5.25 13.71
N GLN A 205 -1.36 -4.49 13.13
CA GLN A 205 -1.30 -3.03 13.15
C GLN A 205 -1.47 -2.45 14.56
N PHE A 206 -2.23 -3.09 15.45
CA PHE A 206 -2.35 -2.66 16.84
C PHE A 206 -1.02 -2.79 17.58
N SER A 207 -0.35 -3.93 17.42
CA SER A 207 0.96 -4.18 18.05
C SER A 207 2.06 -3.29 17.47
N LEU A 208 2.05 -3.00 16.16
CA LEU A 208 2.93 -2.00 15.53
C LEU A 208 2.78 -0.64 16.21
N ASN A 209 1.53 -0.17 16.34
CA ASN A 209 1.25 1.14 16.91
C ASN A 209 1.63 1.23 18.39
N SER A 210 1.38 0.17 19.15
CA SER A 210 1.82 0.11 20.53
C SER A 210 3.35 -0.02 20.65
N ALA A 211 4.03 -0.81 19.81
CA ALA A 211 5.48 -0.87 19.80
C ALA A 211 6.13 0.49 19.44
N SER A 212 5.48 1.27 18.59
CA SER A 212 5.98 2.59 18.19
C SER A 212 6.03 3.62 19.33
N THR A 213 5.36 3.37 20.45
CA THR A 213 5.42 4.24 21.65
C THR A 213 6.61 3.92 22.55
N ALA A 214 7.26 2.77 22.38
CA ALA A 214 8.34 2.32 23.25
C ALA A 214 9.69 3.02 23.02
N GLY A 215 9.82 3.85 21.98
CA GLY A 215 11.04 4.62 21.70
C GLY A 215 12.26 3.78 21.29
N ILE A 216 12.07 2.51 20.88
CA ILE A 216 13.15 1.57 20.54
C ILE A 216 13.86 1.97 19.24
N ALA A 217 13.11 2.48 18.26
CA ALA A 217 13.62 2.89 16.96
C ALA A 217 13.12 4.28 16.60
N THR A 218 13.91 5.00 15.82
CA THR A 218 13.50 6.29 15.24
C THR A 218 12.60 6.03 14.05
N ILE A 219 11.32 6.46 14.14
CA ILE A 219 10.33 6.27 13.09
C ILE A 219 10.00 7.62 12.46
N ALA A 220 10.36 7.82 11.20
CA ALA A 220 9.93 8.95 10.40
C ALA A 220 8.50 8.72 9.85
N ILE A 221 7.76 9.79 9.65
CA ILE A 221 6.44 9.71 9.01
C ILE A 221 6.61 9.88 7.51
N LEU A 222 6.23 8.86 6.74
CA LEU A 222 6.13 8.96 5.29
C LEU A 222 5.03 9.93 4.89
N PRO A 223 5.25 10.75 3.84
CA PRO A 223 4.19 11.53 3.24
C PRO A 223 3.05 10.63 2.74
N ASP A 224 1.82 11.12 2.78
CA ASP A 224 0.62 10.39 2.33
C ASP A 224 0.73 9.90 0.86
N ARG A 225 1.52 10.59 0.02
CA ARG A 225 1.78 10.19 -1.38
C ARG A 225 2.50 8.85 -1.51
N ASP A 226 3.24 8.43 -0.48
CA ASP A 226 4.03 7.19 -0.48
C ASP A 226 3.22 5.99 0.06
N ASN A 227 2.05 6.24 0.59
CA ASN A 227 1.03 5.23 0.93
C ASN A 227 -0.36 5.87 0.75
N TRP A 228 -0.73 6.15 -0.51
CA TRP A 228 -1.98 6.81 -0.79
C TRP A 228 -3.14 5.81 -0.75
N VAL A 229 -3.94 5.94 0.31
CA VAL A 229 -5.12 5.10 0.50
C VAL A 229 -6.25 5.59 -0.39
N THR A 230 -6.69 4.75 -1.31
CA THR A 230 -7.63 5.12 -2.38
C THR A 230 -8.99 5.61 -1.87
N HIS A 231 -9.36 5.27 -0.65
CA HIS A 231 -10.65 5.65 -0.05
C HIS A 231 -10.63 6.97 0.74
N SER A 232 -9.46 7.45 1.16
CA SER A 232 -9.39 8.51 2.18
C SER A 232 -8.97 9.88 1.70
N THR A 233 -8.07 9.99 0.71
CA THR A 233 -7.48 11.28 0.33
C THR A 233 -7.53 11.52 -1.17
N ALA A 234 -8.59 12.20 -1.64
CA ALA A 234 -8.72 12.58 -3.04
C ALA A 234 -7.62 13.56 -3.51
N MET A 235 -7.09 14.38 -2.58
CA MET A 235 -6.24 15.54 -2.90
C MET A 235 -4.82 15.18 -3.38
N LEU A 236 -4.37 13.96 -3.22
CA LEU A 236 -2.98 13.56 -3.51
C LEU A 236 -2.84 12.59 -4.68
N ARG A 237 -3.94 12.24 -5.36
CA ARG A 237 -3.92 11.25 -6.43
C ARG A 237 -2.85 11.57 -7.50
N GLY A 238 -2.82 12.79 -7.99
CA GLY A 238 -1.86 13.25 -9.01
C GLY A 238 -0.40 13.28 -8.53
N ARG A 239 -0.14 13.10 -7.23
CA ARG A 239 1.19 13.07 -6.62
C ARG A 239 1.54 11.75 -5.94
N ALA A 240 0.58 10.82 -5.86
CA ALA A 240 0.79 9.52 -5.23
C ALA A 240 1.89 8.75 -5.95
N ARG A 241 2.75 8.08 -5.19
CA ARG A 241 3.79 7.17 -5.69
C ARG A 241 3.31 5.73 -5.57
N ILE A 242 2.53 5.43 -4.55
CA ILE A 242 1.95 4.12 -4.27
C ILE A 242 0.46 4.29 -4.01
N PHE A 243 -0.36 3.53 -4.74
CA PHE A 243 -1.78 3.37 -4.47
C PHE A 243 -1.98 2.15 -3.58
N HIS A 244 -2.62 2.33 -2.43
CA HIS A 244 -2.95 1.27 -1.51
C HIS A 244 -4.47 1.07 -1.45
N PHE A 245 -4.95 -0.12 -1.80
CA PHE A 245 -6.36 -0.38 -2.08
C PHE A 245 -7.16 -0.91 -0.91
N PHE A 246 -6.52 -1.41 0.16
CA PHE A 246 -7.19 -2.10 1.26
C PHE A 246 -8.10 -3.22 0.76
N ALA A 247 -7.52 -4.15 0.01
CA ALA A 247 -8.26 -5.21 -0.68
C ALA A 247 -9.15 -6.03 0.26
N SER A 248 -8.79 -6.16 1.53
CA SER A 248 -9.57 -6.85 2.55
C SER A 248 -10.99 -6.32 2.76
N VAL A 249 -11.31 -5.08 2.33
CA VAL A 249 -12.68 -4.54 2.40
C VAL A 249 -13.59 -5.10 1.31
N TYR A 250 -13.01 -5.76 0.29
CA TYR A 250 -13.76 -6.33 -0.84
C TYR A 250 -14.03 -7.84 -0.69
N GLY A 251 -13.43 -8.49 0.32
CA GLY A 251 -13.52 -9.94 0.47
C GLY A 251 -12.77 -10.69 -0.62
N ASP A 252 -13.39 -11.74 -1.17
CA ASP A 252 -12.76 -12.63 -2.16
C ASP A 252 -12.85 -12.13 -3.61
N GLU A 253 -13.67 -11.11 -3.86
CA GLU A 253 -13.84 -10.52 -5.19
C GLU A 253 -13.51 -9.03 -5.19
N ILE A 254 -12.43 -8.66 -5.86
CA ILE A 254 -12.06 -7.26 -6.05
C ILE A 254 -12.78 -6.74 -7.30
N PRO A 255 -13.64 -5.71 -7.17
CA PRO A 255 -14.41 -5.21 -8.29
C PRO A 255 -13.53 -4.75 -9.46
N VAL A 256 -13.80 -5.23 -10.68
CA VAL A 256 -13.05 -4.87 -11.91
C VAL A 256 -13.12 -3.39 -12.27
N ASN A 257 -13.99 -2.66 -11.62
CA ASN A 257 -14.16 -1.22 -11.80
C ASN A 257 -13.23 -0.38 -10.92
N ILE A 258 -12.42 -0.99 -10.09
CA ILE A 258 -11.27 -0.37 -9.43
C ILE A 258 -9.98 -0.83 -10.11
N LEU A 259 -8.93 -0.02 -10.02
CA LEU A 259 -7.66 -0.30 -10.69
C LEU A 259 -7.11 -1.69 -10.36
N LEU A 260 -7.05 -2.05 -9.08
CA LEU A 260 -6.52 -3.33 -8.65
C LEU A 260 -7.33 -4.49 -9.28
N GLY A 261 -8.66 -4.47 -9.17
CA GLY A 261 -9.51 -5.51 -9.72
C GLY A 261 -9.43 -5.61 -11.25
N TYR A 262 -9.27 -4.49 -11.96
CA TYR A 262 -9.02 -4.51 -13.39
C TYR A 262 -7.70 -5.19 -13.75
N LEU A 263 -6.60 -4.81 -13.11
CA LEU A 263 -5.30 -5.40 -13.35
C LEU A 263 -5.29 -6.89 -13.01
N MET A 264 -5.93 -7.28 -11.92
CA MET A 264 -6.06 -8.68 -11.54
C MET A 264 -6.88 -9.49 -12.54
N SER A 265 -8.04 -8.98 -12.96
CA SER A 265 -8.87 -9.64 -13.97
C SER A 265 -8.13 -9.83 -15.30
N LYS A 266 -7.31 -8.85 -15.69
CA LYS A 266 -6.42 -8.96 -16.85
C LYS A 266 -5.35 -10.04 -16.62
N PHE A 267 -4.67 -9.99 -15.50
CA PHE A 267 -3.61 -10.93 -15.16
C PHE A 267 -4.14 -12.37 -15.09
N GLN A 268 -5.27 -12.60 -14.46
CA GLN A 268 -5.90 -13.93 -14.36
C GLN A 268 -6.30 -14.50 -15.71
N ARG A 269 -6.78 -13.64 -16.64
CA ARG A 269 -7.18 -14.07 -17.98
C ARG A 269 -5.97 -14.36 -18.88
N ASP A 270 -4.97 -13.48 -18.85
CA ASP A 270 -3.89 -13.44 -19.84
C ASP A 270 -2.59 -14.08 -19.30
N GLY A 271 -2.53 -14.43 -18.00
CA GLY A 271 -1.34 -14.97 -17.31
C GLY A 271 -0.19 -13.96 -17.17
N ALA A 272 -0.36 -12.75 -17.70
CA ALA A 272 0.65 -11.70 -17.71
C ALA A 272 0.00 -10.31 -17.79
N LEU A 273 0.80 -9.28 -17.50
CA LEU A 273 0.44 -7.88 -17.78
C LEU A 273 1.56 -7.27 -18.60
N ASP A 274 1.21 -6.75 -19.78
CA ASP A 274 2.15 -5.96 -20.58
C ASP A 274 2.36 -4.56 -19.95
N GLU A 275 3.50 -3.96 -20.29
CA GLU A 275 3.86 -2.64 -19.77
C GLU A 275 2.85 -1.56 -20.16
N ALA A 276 2.30 -1.64 -21.37
CA ALA A 276 1.32 -0.66 -21.85
C ALA A 276 0.03 -0.74 -21.06
N THR A 277 -0.42 -1.95 -20.70
CA THR A 277 -1.59 -2.15 -19.81
C THR A 277 -1.37 -1.52 -18.45
N ILE A 278 -0.22 -1.76 -17.80
CA ILE A 278 0.07 -1.17 -16.49
C ILE A 278 0.20 0.36 -16.63
N ALA A 279 0.92 0.85 -17.64
CA ALA A 279 1.10 2.28 -17.88
C ALA A 279 -0.24 2.98 -18.09
N TYR A 280 -1.10 2.43 -18.93
CA TYR A 280 -2.44 2.94 -19.18
C TYR A 280 -3.29 2.93 -17.91
N ALA A 281 -3.27 1.83 -17.18
CA ALA A 281 -4.03 1.63 -15.96
C ALA A 281 -3.58 2.56 -14.82
N THR A 282 -2.30 2.92 -14.76
CA THR A 282 -1.75 3.80 -13.72
C THR A 282 -1.69 5.27 -14.14
N HIS A 283 -2.16 5.60 -15.34
CA HIS A 283 -2.18 6.99 -15.82
C HIS A 283 -3.14 7.86 -15.01
N ASP A 284 -2.75 9.09 -14.70
CA ASP A 284 -3.51 10.01 -13.84
C ASP A 284 -4.93 10.33 -14.34
N ASN A 285 -5.17 10.19 -15.64
CA ASN A 285 -6.45 10.51 -16.27
C ASN A 285 -7.45 9.35 -16.28
N PHE A 286 -7.09 8.20 -15.71
CA PHE A 286 -7.91 7.03 -15.82
C PHE A 286 -9.12 7.06 -14.87
N PRO A 287 -10.34 6.73 -15.35
CA PRO A 287 -11.57 6.78 -14.55
C PRO A 287 -11.79 5.52 -13.69
N TRP A 288 -10.73 4.96 -13.13
CA TRP A 288 -10.76 3.70 -12.37
C TRP A 288 -11.65 3.69 -11.15
N MET A 289 -12.18 4.84 -10.82
CA MET A 289 -13.14 4.92 -9.73
C MET A 289 -14.50 5.05 -10.36
N ASN A 290 -15.29 4.01 -10.42
CA ASN A 290 -16.70 4.06 -10.77
C ASN A 290 -17.48 5.04 -9.89
N GLN A 291 -16.92 5.41 -8.77
CA GLN A 291 -17.35 6.56 -8.00
C GLN A 291 -16.44 7.74 -8.28
N VAL A 292 -16.41 8.22 -9.52
CA VAL A 292 -15.75 9.49 -9.84
C VAL A 292 -16.49 10.59 -9.07
N ARG A 293 -16.02 10.82 -7.85
CA ARG A 293 -16.53 11.91 -7.04
C ARG A 293 -15.95 13.21 -7.58
N LEU A 294 -16.76 14.24 -7.64
CA LEU A 294 -16.34 15.56 -8.07
C LEU A 294 -15.01 16.01 -7.42
N LYS A 295 -14.87 15.73 -6.13
CA LYS A 295 -13.64 16.02 -5.37
C LYS A 295 -12.39 15.33 -5.93
N HIS A 296 -12.49 14.13 -6.54
CA HIS A 296 -11.35 13.43 -7.14
C HIS A 296 -10.91 14.09 -8.45
N LEU A 297 -11.87 14.53 -9.27
CA LEU A 297 -11.58 15.25 -10.50
C LEU A 297 -10.93 16.60 -10.21
N LEU A 298 -11.47 17.36 -9.27
CA LEU A 298 -10.92 18.65 -8.87
C LEU A 298 -9.50 18.50 -8.29
N ALA A 299 -9.28 17.52 -7.43
CA ALA A 299 -7.98 17.24 -6.81
C ALA A 299 -6.91 16.76 -7.83
N SER A 300 -7.35 16.14 -8.93
CA SER A 300 -6.47 15.72 -10.02
C SER A 300 -6.26 16.80 -11.08
N GLY A 301 -6.79 18.04 -10.90
CA GLY A 301 -6.71 19.12 -11.88
C GLY A 301 -7.56 18.87 -13.14
N LEU A 302 -8.47 17.91 -13.12
CA LEU A 302 -9.32 17.56 -14.27
C LEU A 302 -10.60 18.41 -14.31
N TYR A 303 -10.45 19.72 -14.35
CA TYR A 303 -11.54 20.68 -14.20
C TYR A 303 -12.64 20.55 -15.26
N LEU A 304 -12.29 20.29 -16.53
CA LEU A 304 -13.27 20.09 -17.61
C LEU A 304 -14.13 18.83 -17.36
N ARG A 305 -13.52 17.75 -16.90
CA ARG A 305 -14.26 16.53 -16.55
C ARG A 305 -15.12 16.74 -15.29
N ALA A 306 -14.63 17.52 -14.35
CA ALA A 306 -15.40 17.93 -13.17
C ALA A 306 -16.66 18.73 -13.58
N ALA A 307 -16.52 19.70 -14.47
CA ALA A 307 -17.62 20.45 -15.04
C ALA A 307 -18.61 19.55 -15.79
N GLY A 308 -18.15 18.65 -16.65
CA GLY A 308 -18.98 17.67 -17.34
C GLY A 308 -19.76 16.75 -16.38
N LEU A 309 -19.14 16.33 -15.27
CA LEU A 309 -19.83 15.55 -14.24
C LEU A 309 -20.93 16.35 -13.54
N ILE A 310 -20.70 17.64 -13.26
CA ILE A 310 -21.71 18.53 -12.68
C ILE A 310 -22.90 18.65 -13.64
N VAL A 311 -22.63 18.99 -14.89
CA VAL A 311 -23.67 19.14 -15.92
C VAL A 311 -24.48 17.86 -16.07
N SER A 312 -23.83 16.71 -16.18
CA SER A 312 -24.51 15.42 -16.31
C SER A 312 -25.39 15.07 -15.08
N ARG A 313 -25.00 15.49 -13.88
CA ARG A 313 -25.79 15.33 -12.66
C ARG A 313 -27.01 16.26 -12.65
N ILE A 314 -26.84 17.50 -13.10
CA ILE A 314 -27.94 18.45 -13.23
C ILE A 314 -28.96 17.93 -14.24
N ILE A 315 -28.53 17.52 -15.43
CA ILE A 315 -29.42 16.96 -16.47
C ILE A 315 -30.19 15.74 -15.95
N ARG A 316 -29.48 14.80 -15.27
CA ARG A 316 -30.13 13.62 -14.68
C ARG A 316 -31.16 14.00 -13.61
N ARG A 317 -30.88 15.02 -12.81
CA ARG A 317 -31.80 15.50 -11.77
C ARG A 317 -33.03 16.16 -12.39
N ILE A 318 -32.84 16.94 -13.45
CA ILE A 318 -33.91 17.54 -14.24
C ILE A 318 -34.78 16.46 -14.87
N ARG A 319 -34.20 15.50 -15.60
CA ARG A 319 -34.92 14.38 -16.21
C ARG A 319 -35.75 13.58 -15.20
N ARG A 320 -35.17 13.25 -14.02
CA ARG A 320 -35.90 12.55 -12.96
C ARG A 320 -37.07 13.37 -12.40
N LYS A 321 -36.96 14.70 -12.39
CA LYS A 321 -38.05 15.58 -11.93
C LYS A 321 -39.18 15.59 -12.94
N PHE A 322 -38.88 15.68 -14.23
CA PHE A 322 -39.85 15.63 -15.31
C PHE A 322 -40.50 14.26 -15.45
N SER A 323 -39.78 13.14 -15.35
CA SER A 323 -40.34 11.81 -15.35
C SER A 323 -41.36 11.54 -14.24
N ARG A 324 -41.15 12.17 -13.08
CA ARG A 324 -42.09 12.12 -11.93
C ARG A 324 -43.34 12.97 -12.15
N CYS A 325 -43.28 13.94 -13.05
CA CYS A 325 -44.41 14.80 -13.41
C CYS A 325 -45.17 14.30 -14.68
N GLY A 326 -44.88 13.09 -15.17
CA GLY A 326 -45.59 12.50 -16.33
C GLY A 326 -45.28 13.16 -17.68
N TYR A 327 -44.25 14.01 -17.74
CA TYR A 327 -43.86 14.68 -19.00
C TYR A 327 -42.65 13.96 -19.60
N THR A 328 -42.83 13.28 -20.71
CA THR A 328 -41.74 12.79 -21.58
C THR A 328 -41.50 13.86 -22.65
N PRO A 329 -40.42 14.63 -22.61
CA PRO A 329 -40.07 15.48 -23.73
C PRO A 329 -39.50 14.57 -24.83
N ASP A 330 -40.15 14.58 -25.99
CA ASP A 330 -39.62 14.04 -27.23
C ASP A 330 -38.43 14.94 -27.66
N PHE A 331 -37.20 14.40 -27.51
CA PHE A 331 -36.00 14.91 -28.16
C PHE A 331 -35.18 13.74 -28.68
#